data_692f6169b7cf33564a05a3529de97196
#
_entry.id   692f6169b7cf33564a05a3529de97196
#
_cell.length_a   1.000
_cell.length_b   1.000
_cell.length_c   1.000
_cell.angle_alpha   90.00
_cell.angle_beta   90.00
_cell.angle_gamma   90.00
#
_symmetry.space_group_name_H-M   'P 1'
#
loop_
_entity.id
_entity.type
_entity.pdbx_description
1 polymer ?
#
loop_
_entity_poly.entity_id
_entity_poly.type
_entity_poly.pdbx_seq_one_letter_code
_entity_poly.pdbx_strand_id
1 'polypeptide(L)'
;MDTSTLFKWRHYQAEIILLCVRWYLRYALSYRDLEEMMRERGLSVDHTTVFRRVQHYAPELDKRSRPHLKACNDSWRVDETYVKIKKTWMYLYRAVDTDGNTLEFLLSPTRDAEAAKRFFVKALHSRAGSAPGACPVEESVAEPMAVADPNTIISAPRVITVDKRAAYPKAMAELKAAGMLPEQVELRQVKYLNNLIEQDHRFIKRVVKPGMGFFSFESAWRTLQGYEVMHMLRKGQMRGVEKRDILGQVAFISGLFGVAA
;
A
#
# COMPACT_ATOMS: atom_id res chain seq x y z
N MET A 1 -6.01 -15.31 -15.30
CA MET A 1 -5.75 -16.38 -14.32
C MET A 1 -7.09 -16.84 -13.75
N ASP A 2 -7.31 -18.13 -13.78
CA ASP A 2 -8.54 -18.74 -13.30
C ASP A 2 -8.71 -18.50 -11.79
N THR A 3 -9.76 -17.75 -11.41
CA THR A 3 -10.09 -17.42 -10.03
C THR A 3 -10.47 -18.65 -9.20
N SER A 4 -10.90 -19.73 -9.87
CA SER A 4 -11.29 -20.99 -9.22
C SER A 4 -10.15 -21.67 -8.45
N THR A 5 -8.89 -21.40 -8.84
CA THR A 5 -7.72 -22.04 -8.20
C THR A 5 -7.31 -21.37 -6.88
N LEU A 6 -7.68 -20.10 -6.64
CA LEU A 6 -7.25 -19.34 -5.45
C LEU A 6 -7.80 -19.89 -4.14
N PHE A 7 -9.02 -20.42 -4.17
CA PHE A 7 -9.71 -20.97 -2.99
C PHE A 7 -9.71 -22.50 -2.97
N LYS A 8 -9.18 -23.14 -4.00
CA LYS A 8 -9.11 -24.60 -4.09
C LYS A 8 -8.33 -25.18 -2.90
N TRP A 9 -8.83 -26.25 -2.33
CA TRP A 9 -8.26 -26.91 -1.15
C TRP A 9 -8.19 -26.03 0.13
N ARG A 10 -9.04 -25.00 0.22
CA ARG A 10 -9.18 -24.19 1.43
C ARG A 10 -10.32 -24.74 2.31
N HIS A 11 -10.11 -24.69 3.61
CA HIS A 11 -11.03 -25.28 4.59
C HIS A 11 -12.36 -24.55 4.72
N TYR A 12 -12.40 -23.26 4.32
CA TYR A 12 -13.59 -22.40 4.40
C TYR A 12 -14.00 -21.91 3.03
N GLN A 13 -15.30 -21.55 2.89
CA GLN A 13 -15.84 -20.93 1.69
C GLN A 13 -15.12 -19.60 1.39
N ALA A 14 -15.07 -19.26 0.11
CA ALA A 14 -14.37 -18.06 -0.36
C ALA A 14 -14.91 -16.76 0.28
N GLU A 15 -16.23 -16.68 0.47
CA GLU A 15 -16.92 -15.56 1.08
C GLU A 15 -16.47 -15.34 2.53
N ILE A 16 -16.35 -16.40 3.31
CA ILE A 16 -15.88 -16.35 4.72
C ILE A 16 -14.42 -15.90 4.78
N ILE A 17 -13.59 -16.43 3.88
CA ILE A 17 -12.17 -16.06 3.79
C ILE A 17 -12.05 -14.56 3.48
N LEU A 18 -12.74 -14.07 2.43
CA LEU A 18 -12.68 -12.67 2.03
C LEU A 18 -13.29 -11.75 3.08
N LEU A 19 -14.33 -12.18 3.78
CA LEU A 19 -14.92 -11.43 4.88
C LEU A 19 -13.90 -11.19 6.01
N CYS A 20 -13.23 -12.25 6.47
CA CYS A 20 -12.20 -12.15 7.51
C CYS A 20 -11.03 -11.25 7.06
N VAL A 21 -10.52 -11.45 5.84
CA VAL A 21 -9.44 -10.65 5.26
C VAL A 21 -9.85 -9.18 5.18
N ARG A 22 -11.03 -8.91 4.63
CA ARG A 22 -11.56 -7.54 4.52
C ARG A 22 -11.74 -6.89 5.89
N TRP A 23 -12.31 -7.59 6.86
CA TRP A 23 -12.52 -7.02 8.20
C TRP A 23 -11.20 -6.68 8.87
N TYR A 24 -10.23 -7.56 8.82
CA TYR A 24 -8.90 -7.28 9.34
C TYR A 24 -8.24 -6.05 8.69
N LEU A 25 -8.27 -5.98 7.36
CA LEU A 25 -7.64 -4.90 6.62
C LEU A 25 -8.40 -3.56 6.74
N ARG A 26 -9.67 -3.60 7.08
CA ARG A 26 -10.56 -2.44 7.11
C ARG A 26 -10.72 -1.80 8.48
N TYR A 27 -10.79 -2.63 9.50
CA TYR A 27 -11.10 -2.22 10.86
C TYR A 27 -9.89 -2.38 11.77
N ALA A 28 -9.89 -1.66 12.89
CA ALA A 28 -8.84 -1.76 13.90
C ALA A 28 -9.09 -2.98 14.80
N LEU A 29 -8.90 -4.18 14.25
CA LEU A 29 -9.12 -5.47 14.89
C LEU A 29 -7.81 -6.25 14.96
N SER A 30 -7.63 -7.03 16.02
CA SER A 30 -6.61 -8.07 16.07
C SER A 30 -7.11 -9.36 15.39
N TYR A 31 -6.21 -10.28 15.12
CA TYR A 31 -6.60 -11.62 14.61
C TYR A 31 -7.44 -12.39 15.62
N ARG A 32 -7.24 -12.14 16.93
CA ARG A 32 -8.01 -12.78 18.00
C ARG A 32 -9.42 -12.23 18.11
N ASP A 33 -9.59 -10.91 17.92
CA ASP A 33 -10.92 -10.30 17.84
C ASP A 33 -11.74 -10.94 16.70
N LEU A 34 -11.10 -11.19 15.56
CA LEU A 34 -11.76 -11.86 14.43
C LEU A 34 -12.10 -13.33 14.72
N GLU A 35 -11.24 -14.05 15.42
CA GLU A 35 -11.53 -15.41 15.87
C GLU A 35 -12.76 -15.41 16.77
N GLU A 36 -12.85 -14.49 17.73
CA GLU A 36 -14.00 -14.34 18.62
C GLU A 36 -15.28 -13.99 17.83
N MET A 37 -15.23 -12.99 16.96
CA MET A 37 -16.35 -12.58 16.10
C MET A 37 -16.85 -13.73 15.20
N MET A 38 -15.97 -14.59 14.71
CA MET A 38 -16.36 -15.76 13.91
C MET A 38 -17.02 -16.82 14.79
N ARG A 39 -16.48 -17.03 15.99
CA ARG A 39 -17.06 -18.00 16.96
C ARG A 39 -18.48 -17.61 17.38
N GLU A 40 -18.75 -16.33 17.60
CA GLU A 40 -20.12 -15.82 17.85
C GLU A 40 -21.12 -16.15 16.73
N ARG A 41 -20.64 -16.36 15.51
CA ARG A 41 -21.43 -16.73 14.33
C ARG A 41 -21.43 -18.22 14.05
N GLY A 42 -20.98 -19.02 15.01
CA GLY A 42 -20.91 -20.50 14.87
C GLY A 42 -19.79 -20.99 13.96
N LEU A 43 -18.82 -20.15 13.62
CA LEU A 43 -17.70 -20.52 12.75
C LEU A 43 -16.41 -20.65 13.58
N SER A 44 -15.80 -21.83 13.58
CA SER A 44 -14.54 -22.09 14.29
C SER A 44 -13.34 -21.74 13.40
N VAL A 45 -13.00 -20.46 13.31
CA VAL A 45 -11.84 -19.96 12.52
C VAL A 45 -10.75 -19.50 13.50
N ASP A 46 -9.64 -20.20 13.52
CA ASP A 46 -8.49 -19.85 14.36
C ASP A 46 -7.74 -18.59 13.85
N HIS A 47 -7.23 -17.78 14.79
CA HIS A 47 -6.52 -16.53 14.48
C HIS A 47 -5.28 -16.73 13.59
N THR A 48 -4.58 -17.87 13.68
CA THR A 48 -3.44 -18.17 12.81
C THR A 48 -3.90 -18.47 11.39
N THR A 49 -5.10 -19.04 11.24
CA THR A 49 -5.73 -19.22 9.93
C THR A 49 -6.06 -17.87 9.32
N VAL A 50 -6.68 -16.96 10.07
CA VAL A 50 -6.95 -15.58 9.58
C VAL A 50 -5.64 -14.90 9.17
N PHE A 51 -4.60 -14.96 10.00
CA PHE A 51 -3.27 -14.44 9.67
C PHE A 51 -2.76 -14.96 8.32
N ARG A 52 -2.74 -16.30 8.13
CA ARG A 52 -2.27 -16.90 6.88
C ARG A 52 -3.09 -16.45 5.67
N ARG A 53 -4.42 -16.25 5.83
CA ARG A 53 -5.28 -15.73 4.77
C ARG A 53 -4.95 -14.28 4.44
N VAL A 54 -4.76 -13.43 5.44
CA VAL A 54 -4.34 -12.04 5.21
C VAL A 54 -3.00 -12.00 4.47
N GLN A 55 -2.00 -12.79 4.89
CA GLN A 55 -0.70 -12.84 4.23
C GLN A 55 -0.78 -13.31 2.78
N HIS A 56 -1.74 -14.13 2.44
CA HIS A 56 -1.94 -14.62 1.07
C HIS A 56 -2.76 -13.64 0.21
N TYR A 57 -3.89 -13.15 0.73
CA TYR A 57 -4.85 -12.39 -0.08
C TYR A 57 -4.60 -10.88 -0.09
N ALA A 58 -3.87 -10.32 0.87
CA ALA A 58 -3.60 -8.88 0.87
C ALA A 58 -2.74 -8.42 -0.33
N PRO A 59 -1.64 -9.13 -0.71
CA PRO A 59 -0.90 -8.83 -1.93
C PRO A 59 -1.72 -9.08 -3.21
N GLU A 60 -2.53 -10.15 -3.24
CA GLU A 60 -3.41 -10.42 -4.38
C GLU A 60 -4.47 -9.33 -4.56
N LEU A 61 -5.01 -8.82 -3.45
CA LEU A 61 -5.94 -7.70 -3.46
C LEU A 61 -5.28 -6.44 -4.04
N ASP A 62 -4.05 -6.11 -3.63
CA ASP A 62 -3.30 -4.98 -4.19
C ASP A 62 -3.09 -5.16 -5.69
N LYS A 63 -2.56 -6.31 -6.12
CA LYS A 63 -2.30 -6.61 -7.52
C LYS A 63 -3.55 -6.48 -8.39
N ARG A 64 -4.68 -7.03 -7.95
CA ARG A 64 -5.94 -7.05 -8.71
C ARG A 64 -6.64 -5.70 -8.71
N SER A 65 -6.48 -4.90 -7.68
CA SER A 65 -7.12 -3.58 -7.57
C SER A 65 -6.42 -2.49 -8.38
N ARG A 66 -5.11 -2.60 -8.64
CA ARG A 66 -4.31 -1.58 -9.34
C ARG A 66 -4.87 -1.15 -10.70
N PRO A 67 -5.35 -2.05 -11.58
CA PRO A 67 -5.94 -1.66 -12.87
C PRO A 67 -7.22 -0.82 -12.75
N HIS A 68 -7.85 -0.86 -11.59
CA HIS A 68 -9.11 -0.13 -11.32
C HIS A 68 -8.90 1.23 -10.65
N LEU A 69 -7.67 1.64 -10.36
CA LEU A 69 -7.38 2.92 -9.75
C LEU A 69 -7.75 4.09 -10.69
N LYS A 70 -8.32 5.15 -10.09
CA LYS A 70 -8.44 6.45 -10.75
C LYS A 70 -7.06 7.08 -10.85
N ALA A 71 -6.85 7.89 -11.88
CA ALA A 71 -5.60 8.62 -12.03
C ALA A 71 -5.43 9.63 -10.88
N CYS A 72 -4.20 9.72 -10.36
CA CYS A 72 -3.81 10.77 -9.43
C CYS A 72 -3.40 12.04 -10.19
N ASN A 73 -3.48 13.20 -9.54
CA ASN A 73 -3.02 14.45 -10.14
C ASN A 73 -1.48 14.60 -10.09
N ASP A 74 -0.97 15.69 -10.64
CA ASP A 74 0.47 15.94 -10.84
C ASP A 74 1.16 16.64 -9.66
N SER A 75 0.44 16.88 -8.57
CA SER A 75 0.98 17.54 -7.37
C SER A 75 1.00 16.58 -6.19
N TRP A 76 2.19 16.15 -5.78
CA TRP A 76 2.39 15.13 -4.78
C TRP A 76 2.79 15.71 -3.42
N ARG A 77 2.36 15.04 -2.36
CA ARG A 77 2.83 15.24 -0.99
C ARG A 77 3.42 13.93 -0.50
N VAL A 78 4.66 14.01 -0.03
CA VAL A 78 5.43 12.85 0.44
C VAL A 78 5.83 13.07 1.89
N ASP A 79 5.62 12.06 2.71
CA ASP A 79 6.04 12.04 4.10
C ASP A 79 6.23 10.60 4.59
N GLU A 80 6.92 10.44 5.71
CA GLU A 80 7.13 9.14 6.34
C GLU A 80 6.42 9.04 7.69
N THR A 81 5.92 7.85 7.95
CA THR A 81 5.47 7.46 9.28
C THR A 81 6.21 6.23 9.78
N TYR A 82 5.95 5.83 11.01
CA TYR A 82 6.66 4.73 11.66
C TYR A 82 5.76 3.51 11.80
N VAL A 83 6.34 2.34 11.55
CA VAL A 83 5.73 1.03 11.78
C VAL A 83 6.69 0.18 12.61
N LYS A 84 6.17 -0.54 13.62
CA LYS A 84 6.99 -1.37 14.49
C LYS A 84 7.09 -2.79 13.94
N ILE A 85 8.32 -3.27 13.73
CA ILE A 85 8.61 -4.63 13.26
C ILE A 85 9.66 -5.25 14.17
N LYS A 86 9.39 -6.42 14.76
CA LYS A 86 10.29 -7.10 15.72
C LYS A 86 10.81 -6.16 16.81
N LYS A 87 9.92 -5.33 17.35
CA LYS A 87 10.25 -4.29 18.35
C LYS A 87 11.10 -3.11 17.83
N THR A 88 11.55 -3.12 16.58
CA THR A 88 12.30 -2.02 15.93
C THR A 88 11.35 -1.14 15.13
N TRP A 89 11.59 0.17 15.15
CA TRP A 89 10.84 1.13 14.34
C TRP A 89 11.43 1.16 12.93
N MET A 90 10.56 1.00 11.93
CA MET A 90 10.87 1.16 10.52
C MET A 90 10.05 2.29 9.91
N TYR A 91 10.48 2.76 8.75
CA TYR A 91 9.91 3.92 8.07
C TYR A 91 8.97 3.47 6.96
N LEU A 92 7.77 4.01 6.97
CA LEU A 92 6.79 3.84 5.91
C LEU A 92 6.67 5.16 5.15
N TYR A 93 7.33 5.23 4.01
CA TYR A 93 7.18 6.32 3.05
C TYR A 93 5.83 6.22 2.36
N ARG A 94 5.18 7.33 2.17
CA ARG A 94 3.89 7.39 1.48
C ARG A 94 3.80 8.65 0.64
N ALA A 95 3.09 8.57 -0.49
CA ALA A 95 2.74 9.71 -1.31
C ALA A 95 1.23 9.78 -1.49
N VAL A 96 0.70 10.99 -1.41
CA VAL A 96 -0.69 11.31 -1.78
C VAL A 96 -0.70 12.51 -2.71
N ASP A 97 -1.72 12.61 -3.55
CA ASP A 97 -1.94 13.82 -4.35
C ASP A 97 -2.69 14.91 -3.57
N THR A 98 -3.00 16.03 -4.21
CA THR A 98 -3.72 17.14 -3.57
C THR A 98 -5.15 16.80 -3.19
N ASP A 99 -5.76 15.80 -3.82
CA ASP A 99 -7.11 15.32 -3.51
C ASP A 99 -7.10 14.28 -2.39
N GLY A 100 -5.89 13.91 -1.92
CA GLY A 100 -5.68 12.90 -0.90
C GLY A 100 -5.68 11.47 -1.43
N ASN A 101 -5.64 11.25 -2.75
CA ASN A 101 -5.51 9.92 -3.33
C ASN A 101 -4.12 9.38 -3.05
N THR A 102 -4.04 8.11 -2.65
CA THR A 102 -2.76 7.43 -2.42
C THR A 102 -2.10 7.11 -3.77
N LEU A 103 -0.84 7.51 -3.93
CA LEU A 103 -0.04 7.14 -5.08
C LEU A 103 0.68 5.82 -4.85
N GLU A 104 1.52 5.79 -3.81
CA GLU A 104 2.35 4.64 -3.52
C GLU A 104 2.86 4.69 -2.07
N PHE A 105 3.38 3.56 -1.60
CA PHE A 105 4.07 3.45 -0.32
C PHE A 105 5.33 2.59 -0.43
N LEU A 106 6.28 2.79 0.46
CA LEU A 106 7.49 1.97 0.60
C LEU A 106 7.82 1.77 2.09
N LEU A 107 7.99 0.52 2.51
CA LEU A 107 8.53 0.19 3.82
C LEU A 107 10.06 0.11 3.73
N SER A 108 10.76 0.80 4.62
CA SER A 108 12.24 0.84 4.64
C SER A 108 12.77 0.75 6.06
N PRO A 109 13.86 0.01 6.30
CA PRO A 109 14.54 0.01 7.58
C PRO A 109 15.30 1.31 7.83
N THR A 110 15.67 2.04 6.78
CA THR A 110 16.45 3.27 6.83
C THR A 110 15.63 4.49 6.41
N ARG A 111 16.07 5.66 6.85
CA ARG A 111 15.50 6.96 6.49
C ARG A 111 16.58 7.88 5.93
N ASP A 112 17.10 7.51 4.79
CA ASP A 112 18.19 8.16 4.09
C ASP A 112 17.82 8.55 2.66
N ALA A 113 18.77 9.14 1.92
CA ALA A 113 18.56 9.56 0.55
C ALA A 113 18.31 8.37 -0.39
N GLU A 114 18.92 7.21 -0.12
CA GLU A 114 18.74 6.01 -0.92
C GLU A 114 17.34 5.42 -0.75
N ALA A 115 16.81 5.40 0.47
CA ALA A 115 15.42 4.99 0.71
C ALA A 115 14.43 5.96 0.04
N ALA A 116 14.67 7.27 0.12
CA ALA A 116 13.86 8.27 -0.57
C ALA A 116 13.91 8.10 -2.09
N LYS A 117 15.09 7.84 -2.66
CA LYS A 117 15.27 7.57 -4.09
C LYS A 117 14.50 6.33 -4.54
N ARG A 118 14.64 5.21 -3.84
CA ARG A 118 13.86 3.98 -4.11
C ARG A 118 12.35 4.24 -4.05
N PHE A 119 11.90 5.05 -3.09
CA PHE A 119 10.50 5.42 -3.00
C PHE A 119 10.02 6.24 -4.20
N PHE A 120 10.76 7.26 -4.61
CA PHE A 120 10.41 8.06 -5.78
C PHE A 120 10.37 7.24 -7.07
N VAL A 121 11.37 6.38 -7.28
CA VAL A 121 11.39 5.46 -8.43
C VAL A 121 10.14 4.59 -8.43
N LYS A 122 9.79 4.00 -7.28
CA LYS A 122 8.57 3.19 -7.16
C LYS A 122 7.30 3.99 -7.46
N ALA A 123 7.19 5.22 -6.93
CA ALA A 123 6.02 6.06 -7.14
C ALA A 123 5.86 6.52 -8.61
N LEU A 124 6.96 6.77 -9.30
CA LEU A 124 6.97 7.09 -10.72
C LEU A 124 6.52 5.90 -11.59
N HIS A 125 7.03 4.70 -11.32
CA HIS A 125 6.64 3.48 -12.04
C HIS A 125 5.19 3.06 -11.79
N SER A 126 4.67 3.25 -10.58
CA SER A 126 3.28 2.93 -10.24
C SER A 126 2.26 3.67 -11.11
N ARG A 127 2.57 4.90 -11.54
CA ARG A 127 1.73 5.66 -12.49
C ARG A 127 1.74 5.11 -13.90
N ALA A 128 2.81 4.44 -14.30
CA ALA A 128 2.96 3.88 -15.65
C ALA A 128 2.16 2.58 -15.88
N GLY A 129 1.37 2.14 -14.90
CA GLY A 129 0.57 0.90 -15.03
C GLY A 129 1.39 -0.38 -14.92
N SER A 130 2.61 -0.30 -14.40
CA SER A 130 3.50 -1.44 -14.20
C SER A 130 3.03 -2.37 -13.07
N ALA A 131 3.33 -3.65 -13.22
CA ALA A 131 3.01 -4.69 -12.24
C ALA A 131 3.54 -4.38 -10.82
N PRO A 132 2.91 -4.91 -9.76
CA PRO A 132 3.35 -4.72 -8.39
C PRO A 132 4.81 -5.19 -8.25
N GLY A 133 5.67 -4.28 -7.77
CA GLY A 133 7.08 -4.59 -7.51
C GLY A 133 7.23 -5.73 -6.51
N ALA A 134 8.23 -6.59 -6.71
CA ALA A 134 8.62 -7.62 -5.77
C ALA A 134 8.90 -7.04 -4.39
N CYS A 135 8.65 -7.82 -3.34
CA CYS A 135 9.02 -7.47 -1.97
C CYS A 135 10.50 -7.08 -1.91
N PRO A 136 10.87 -5.93 -1.38
CA PRO A 136 12.27 -5.64 -1.10
C PRO A 136 12.71 -6.54 0.07
N VAL A 137 13.32 -7.68 -0.27
CA VAL A 137 13.87 -8.61 0.74
C VAL A 137 15.10 -7.94 1.37
N GLU A 138 15.24 -8.08 2.69
CA GLU A 138 16.50 -7.76 3.37
C GLU A 138 17.61 -8.57 2.73
N GLU A 139 18.71 -7.88 2.32
CA GLU A 139 19.97 -8.46 1.84
C GLU A 139 19.88 -9.52 0.72
N SER A 140 19.70 -9.05 -0.48
CA SER A 140 20.34 -9.64 -1.65
C SER A 140 20.99 -8.49 -2.42
N VAL A 141 22.31 -8.60 -2.57
CA VAL A 141 23.18 -7.76 -3.38
C VAL A 141 22.48 -7.41 -4.69
N ALA A 142 22.48 -6.12 -4.99
CA ALA A 142 21.94 -5.47 -6.16
C ALA A 142 21.95 -6.36 -7.43
N GLU A 143 20.79 -6.92 -7.75
CA GLU A 143 20.45 -7.09 -9.17
C GLU A 143 20.10 -5.69 -9.70
N PRO A 144 20.71 -5.22 -10.77
CA PRO A 144 20.33 -3.96 -11.38
C PRO A 144 18.87 -4.10 -11.82
N MET A 145 17.99 -3.28 -11.19
CA MET A 145 16.60 -3.13 -11.67
C MET A 145 16.68 -2.94 -13.17
N ALA A 146 15.99 -3.82 -13.91
CA ALA A 146 15.91 -3.75 -15.36
C ALA A 146 15.60 -2.29 -15.73
N VAL A 147 16.48 -1.70 -16.52
CA VAL A 147 16.37 -0.33 -17.00
C VAL A 147 15.02 -0.25 -17.71
N ALA A 148 14.08 0.48 -17.11
CA ALA A 148 12.80 0.74 -17.75
C ALA A 148 13.10 1.41 -19.08
N ASP A 149 12.40 0.96 -20.14
CA ASP A 149 12.50 1.53 -21.48
C ASP A 149 12.40 3.07 -21.39
N PRO A 150 13.40 3.83 -21.83
CA PRO A 150 13.39 5.30 -21.73
C PRO A 150 12.24 5.94 -22.52
N ASN A 151 11.52 5.18 -23.35
CA ASN A 151 10.36 5.64 -24.11
C ASN A 151 9.01 5.49 -23.39
N THR A 152 8.97 4.92 -22.19
CA THR A 152 7.72 4.94 -21.40
C THR A 152 7.53 6.36 -20.88
N ILE A 153 6.67 7.15 -21.52
CA ILE A 153 6.29 8.50 -21.10
C ILE A 153 5.59 8.39 -19.76
N ILE A 154 6.38 8.44 -18.69
CA ILE A 154 5.89 8.54 -17.31
C ILE A 154 5.37 9.96 -17.18
N SER A 155 4.09 10.13 -16.91
CA SER A 155 3.53 11.43 -16.52
C SER A 155 4.15 11.84 -15.18
N ALA A 156 5.32 12.48 -15.24
CA ALA A 156 6.02 12.97 -14.06
C ALA A 156 5.15 14.00 -13.32
N PRO A 157 5.27 14.11 -11.98
CA PRO A 157 4.59 15.15 -11.24
C PRO A 157 5.17 16.52 -11.63
N ARG A 158 4.34 17.55 -11.56
CA ARG A 158 4.81 18.93 -11.70
C ARG A 158 5.54 19.40 -10.44
N VAL A 159 5.05 18.98 -9.27
CA VAL A 159 5.59 19.37 -7.97
C VAL A 159 5.50 18.25 -6.95
N ILE A 160 6.56 18.09 -6.16
CA ILE A 160 6.63 17.19 -5.01
C ILE A 160 6.86 18.02 -3.76
N THR A 161 5.91 17.96 -2.82
CA THR A 161 6.02 18.65 -1.51
C THR A 161 6.48 17.64 -0.47
N VAL A 162 7.53 18.00 0.28
CA VAL A 162 8.16 17.18 1.32
C VAL A 162 8.42 18.03 2.57
N ASP A 163 8.81 17.39 3.67
CA ASP A 163 9.36 18.09 4.83
C ASP A 163 10.77 18.63 4.55
N LYS A 164 11.33 19.41 5.49
CA LYS A 164 12.65 20.06 5.34
C LYS A 164 13.83 19.12 5.57
N ARG A 165 13.76 17.85 5.16
CA ARG A 165 14.85 16.89 5.31
C ARG A 165 15.82 16.91 4.14
N ALA A 166 17.12 16.84 4.46
CA ALA A 166 18.20 16.84 3.46
C ALA A 166 18.21 15.60 2.54
N ALA A 167 17.58 14.51 2.95
CA ALA A 167 17.48 13.28 2.18
C ALA A 167 16.72 13.49 0.85
N TYR A 168 15.66 14.27 0.87
CA TYR A 168 14.82 14.49 -0.32
C TYR A 168 15.50 15.29 -1.43
N PRO A 169 16.11 16.48 -1.16
CA PRO A 169 16.85 17.21 -2.19
C PRO A 169 17.96 16.36 -2.82
N LYS A 170 18.69 15.59 -2.01
CA LYS A 170 19.76 14.70 -2.51
C LYS A 170 19.19 13.63 -3.44
N ALA A 171 18.14 12.93 -3.01
CA ALA A 171 17.48 11.92 -3.83
C ALA A 171 16.94 12.48 -5.15
N MET A 172 16.32 13.67 -5.12
CA MET A 172 15.81 14.35 -6.31
C MET A 172 16.93 14.74 -7.29
N ALA A 173 18.04 15.28 -6.78
CA ALA A 173 19.19 15.66 -7.61
C ALA A 173 19.78 14.42 -8.31
N GLU A 174 19.93 13.31 -7.59
CA GLU A 174 20.42 12.05 -8.15
C GLU A 174 19.48 11.48 -9.23
N LEU A 175 18.16 11.55 -9.03
CA LEU A 175 17.17 11.08 -10.01
C LEU A 175 17.13 11.95 -11.26
N LYS A 176 17.28 13.28 -11.13
CA LYS A 176 17.41 14.19 -12.27
C LYS A 176 18.70 13.92 -13.05
N ALA A 177 19.84 13.80 -12.35
CA ALA A 177 21.13 13.48 -12.96
C ALA A 177 21.13 12.12 -13.70
N ALA A 178 20.33 11.15 -13.21
CA ALA A 178 20.14 9.85 -13.85
C ALA A 178 19.10 9.88 -15.00
N GLY A 179 18.48 11.02 -15.31
CA GLY A 179 17.43 11.14 -16.32
C GLY A 179 16.11 10.43 -15.97
N MET A 180 15.95 9.96 -14.72
CA MET A 180 14.74 9.29 -14.24
C MET A 180 13.63 10.25 -13.84
N LEU A 181 13.97 11.52 -13.60
CA LEU A 181 13.04 12.57 -13.25
C LEU A 181 13.32 13.80 -14.10
N PRO A 182 12.30 14.38 -14.77
CA PRO A 182 12.48 15.60 -15.57
C PRO A 182 12.98 16.78 -14.75
N GLU A 183 13.84 17.62 -15.35
CA GLU A 183 14.43 18.79 -14.69
C GLU A 183 13.39 19.80 -14.18
N GLN A 184 12.27 19.93 -14.87
CA GLN A 184 11.19 20.86 -14.53
C GLN A 184 10.40 20.47 -13.29
N VAL A 185 10.57 19.27 -12.73
CA VAL A 185 9.88 18.84 -11.51
C VAL A 185 10.36 19.68 -10.33
N GLU A 186 9.43 20.41 -9.72
CA GLU A 186 9.70 21.28 -8.58
C GLU A 186 9.70 20.47 -7.27
N LEU A 187 10.72 20.67 -6.43
CA LEU A 187 10.72 20.19 -5.04
C LEU A 187 10.36 21.34 -4.10
N ARG A 188 9.27 21.18 -3.35
CA ARG A 188 8.86 22.12 -2.29
C ARG A 188 9.12 21.56 -0.91
N GLN A 189 9.98 22.21 -0.15
CA GLN A 189 10.25 21.85 1.23
C GLN A 189 9.46 22.76 2.19
N VAL A 190 8.20 22.42 2.45
CA VAL A 190 7.28 23.24 3.27
C VAL A 190 6.58 22.38 4.32
N LYS A 191 6.92 22.60 5.60
CA LYS A 191 6.38 21.83 6.74
C LYS A 191 4.85 21.86 6.81
N TYR A 192 4.21 23.02 6.59
CA TYR A 192 2.76 23.18 6.81
C TYR A 192 1.87 22.65 5.68
N LEU A 193 2.42 22.32 4.53
CA LEU A 193 1.63 21.75 3.42
C LEU A 193 1.43 20.23 3.53
N ASN A 194 2.02 19.60 4.54
CA ASN A 194 1.94 18.15 4.73
C ASN A 194 0.77 17.70 5.62
N ASN A 195 -0.09 18.59 6.11
CA ASN A 195 -1.24 18.25 6.94
C ASN A 195 -2.15 17.18 6.32
N LEU A 196 -2.28 17.16 4.99
CA LEU A 196 -3.11 16.19 4.28
C LEU A 196 -2.54 14.77 4.42
N ILE A 197 -1.24 14.58 4.19
CA ILE A 197 -0.60 13.28 4.31
C ILE A 197 -0.45 12.86 5.78
N GLU A 198 -0.24 13.80 6.71
CA GLU A 198 -0.23 13.52 8.14
C GLU A 198 -1.59 12.96 8.62
N GLN A 199 -2.70 13.53 8.13
CA GLN A 199 -4.04 12.98 8.40
C GLN A 199 -4.22 11.59 7.77
N ASP A 200 -3.67 11.37 6.60
CA ASP A 200 -3.72 10.10 5.90
C ASP A 200 -2.96 8.99 6.66
N HIS A 201 -1.85 9.33 7.32
CA HIS A 201 -1.13 8.42 8.22
C HIS A 201 -1.96 7.92 9.40
N ARG A 202 -2.95 8.68 9.87
CA ARG A 202 -3.81 8.27 11.00
C ARG A 202 -4.55 6.96 10.73
N PHE A 203 -4.90 6.70 9.47
CA PHE A 203 -5.53 5.43 9.11
C PHE A 203 -4.59 4.25 9.39
N ILE A 204 -3.37 4.30 8.86
CA ILE A 204 -2.37 3.23 9.03
C ILE A 204 -2.07 3.02 10.53
N LYS A 205 -1.80 4.10 11.26
CA LYS A 205 -1.55 4.03 12.71
C LYS A 205 -2.70 3.36 13.47
N ARG A 206 -3.94 3.65 13.07
CA ARG A 206 -5.13 3.08 13.71
C ARG A 206 -5.24 1.58 13.49
N VAL A 207 -5.06 1.10 12.24
CA VAL A 207 -5.24 -0.34 11.91
C VAL A 207 -4.06 -1.20 12.38
N VAL A 208 -2.86 -0.63 12.49
CA VAL A 208 -1.67 -1.32 13.02
C VAL A 208 -1.69 -1.46 14.53
N LYS A 209 -2.34 -0.53 15.25
CA LYS A 209 -2.32 -0.45 16.72
C LYS A 209 -2.78 -1.75 17.43
N PRO A 210 -3.89 -2.42 17.05
CA PRO A 210 -4.36 -3.63 17.74
C PRO A 210 -3.37 -4.79 17.69
N GLY A 211 -2.61 -4.92 16.59
CA GLY A 211 -1.58 -5.94 16.43
C GLY A 211 -0.25 -5.63 17.11
N MET A 212 -0.12 -4.45 17.73
CA MET A 212 1.11 -3.98 18.41
C MET A 212 2.37 -4.01 17.54
N GLY A 213 2.22 -4.10 16.21
CA GLY A 213 3.30 -4.19 15.22
C GLY A 213 3.33 -5.53 14.48
N PHE A 214 4.44 -5.80 13.82
CA PHE A 214 4.62 -6.98 12.98
C PHE A 214 5.80 -7.83 13.43
N PHE A 215 5.73 -9.15 13.13
CA PHE A 215 6.78 -10.09 13.49
C PHE A 215 7.93 -10.15 12.48
N SER A 216 7.69 -9.79 11.21
CA SER A 216 8.72 -9.78 10.17
C SER A 216 8.47 -8.66 9.17
N PHE A 217 9.51 -8.26 8.45
CA PHE A 217 9.44 -7.29 7.36
C PHE A 217 8.45 -7.76 6.28
N GLU A 218 8.56 -9.01 5.88
CA GLU A 218 7.70 -9.60 4.85
C GLU A 218 6.22 -9.59 5.26
N SER A 219 5.91 -10.00 6.50
CA SER A 219 4.52 -9.98 6.99
C SER A 219 3.97 -8.55 7.09
N ALA A 220 4.80 -7.59 7.48
CA ALA A 220 4.44 -6.17 7.48
C ALA A 220 4.15 -5.68 6.05
N TRP A 221 5.06 -5.95 5.12
CA TRP A 221 4.94 -5.56 3.72
C TRP A 221 3.65 -6.08 3.08
N ARG A 222 3.38 -7.38 3.22
CA ARG A 222 2.16 -8.00 2.69
C ARG A 222 0.89 -7.40 3.29
N THR A 223 0.86 -7.20 4.60
CA THR A 223 -0.31 -6.64 5.27
C THR A 223 -0.53 -5.18 4.90
N LEU A 224 0.54 -4.38 4.79
CA LEU A 224 0.47 -2.98 4.40
C LEU A 224 -0.11 -2.79 2.99
N GLN A 225 0.19 -3.68 2.04
CA GLN A 225 -0.45 -3.68 0.72
C GLN A 225 -1.98 -3.72 0.86
N GLY A 226 -2.49 -4.65 1.67
CA GLY A 226 -3.93 -4.74 1.90
C GLY A 226 -4.52 -3.53 2.63
N TYR A 227 -3.81 -2.98 3.62
CA TYR A 227 -4.25 -1.77 4.33
C TYR A 227 -4.37 -0.57 3.38
N GLU A 228 -3.38 -0.38 2.49
CA GLU A 228 -3.42 0.72 1.51
C GLU A 228 -4.58 0.55 0.52
N VAL A 229 -4.82 -0.65 0.01
CA VAL A 229 -5.97 -0.90 -0.87
C VAL A 229 -7.29 -0.59 -0.17
N MET A 230 -7.47 -1.05 1.07
CA MET A 230 -8.67 -0.75 1.83
C MET A 230 -8.82 0.75 2.11
N HIS A 231 -7.70 1.45 2.25
CA HIS A 231 -7.71 2.90 2.40
C HIS A 231 -8.11 3.60 1.11
N MET A 232 -7.56 3.20 -0.04
CA MET A 232 -7.93 3.70 -1.37
C MET A 232 -9.41 3.46 -1.68
N LEU A 233 -9.95 2.28 -1.38
CA LEU A 233 -11.39 1.98 -1.51
C LEU A 233 -12.25 2.94 -0.68
N ARG A 234 -11.87 3.20 0.57
CA ARG A 234 -12.59 4.15 1.44
C ARG A 234 -12.60 5.57 0.92
N LYS A 235 -11.53 5.99 0.27
CA LYS A 235 -11.41 7.31 -0.36
C LYS A 235 -12.25 7.44 -1.64
N GLY A 236 -12.75 6.31 -2.19
CA GLY A 236 -13.43 6.28 -3.48
C GLY A 236 -12.45 6.39 -4.64
N GLN A 237 -11.22 5.95 -4.45
CA GLN A 237 -10.15 6.02 -5.46
C GLN A 237 -10.26 4.90 -6.52
N MET A 238 -11.13 3.91 -6.31
CA MET A 238 -11.39 2.86 -7.31
C MET A 238 -12.48 3.29 -8.28
N ARG A 239 -12.33 2.95 -9.56
CA ARG A 239 -13.38 3.17 -10.57
C ARG A 239 -14.61 2.32 -10.24
N GLY A 240 -15.78 2.90 -10.35
CA GLY A 240 -17.05 2.22 -10.07
C GLY A 240 -17.38 2.02 -8.58
N VAL A 241 -16.53 2.53 -7.66
CA VAL A 241 -16.79 2.49 -6.22
C VAL A 241 -16.72 3.89 -5.64
N GLU A 242 -17.80 4.33 -5.03
CA GLU A 242 -17.85 5.67 -4.45
C GLU A 242 -17.33 5.71 -3.00
N LYS A 243 -16.99 6.92 -2.57
CA LYS A 243 -16.60 7.17 -1.19
C LYS A 243 -17.78 6.84 -0.27
N ARG A 244 -17.52 6.03 0.78
CA ARG A 244 -18.52 5.57 1.78
C ARG A 244 -19.53 4.55 1.28
N ASP A 245 -19.50 4.12 0.04
CA ASP A 245 -20.32 3.02 -0.45
C ASP A 245 -19.78 1.68 0.07
N ILE A 246 -20.29 1.23 1.21
CA ILE A 246 -19.81 0.00 1.86
C ILE A 246 -20.19 -1.24 1.05
N LEU A 247 -21.40 -1.28 0.50
CA LEU A 247 -21.87 -2.43 -0.30
C LEU A 247 -21.11 -2.53 -1.61
N GLY A 248 -20.91 -1.40 -2.31
CA GLY A 248 -20.09 -1.35 -3.51
C GLY A 248 -18.62 -1.76 -3.25
N GLN A 249 -18.05 -1.41 -2.09
CA GLN A 249 -16.71 -1.87 -1.70
C GLN A 249 -16.65 -3.39 -1.50
N VAL A 250 -17.70 -3.99 -0.91
CA VAL A 250 -17.80 -5.46 -0.75
C VAL A 250 -17.93 -6.12 -2.11
N ALA A 251 -18.88 -5.68 -2.92
CA ALA A 251 -19.10 -6.20 -4.26
C ALA A 251 -17.85 -6.08 -5.14
N PHE A 252 -17.14 -4.96 -5.08
CA PHE A 252 -15.88 -4.77 -5.81
C PHE A 252 -14.83 -5.82 -5.41
N ILE A 253 -14.59 -6.01 -4.10
CA ILE A 253 -13.62 -7.00 -3.62
C ILE A 253 -14.05 -8.41 -4.05
N SER A 254 -15.30 -8.78 -3.85
CA SER A 254 -15.83 -10.09 -4.26
C SER A 254 -15.65 -10.31 -5.76
N GLY A 255 -15.96 -9.32 -6.58
CA GLY A 255 -15.77 -9.34 -8.04
C GLY A 255 -14.32 -9.54 -8.45
N LEU A 256 -13.35 -8.92 -7.76
CA LEU A 256 -11.92 -9.12 -8.03
C LEU A 256 -11.48 -10.56 -7.87
N PHE A 257 -12.15 -11.32 -7.00
CA PHE A 257 -11.84 -12.73 -6.72
C PHE A 257 -12.84 -13.72 -7.36
N GLY A 258 -13.81 -13.23 -8.14
CA GLY A 258 -14.83 -14.07 -8.78
C GLY A 258 -15.75 -14.77 -7.77
N VAL A 259 -16.00 -14.14 -6.64
CA VAL A 259 -16.87 -14.63 -5.55
C VAL A 259 -18.18 -13.85 -5.58
N ALA A 260 -19.30 -14.49 -5.33
CA ALA A 260 -20.58 -13.82 -5.19
C ALA A 260 -20.53 -12.85 -3.99
N ALA A 261 -21.16 -11.67 -4.13
CA ALA A 261 -21.20 -10.65 -3.08
C ALA A 261 -22.41 -10.83 -2.16
#